data_09c8d6825a22c536e59306f984d3f3c7
#
_entry.id   09c8d6825a22c536e59306f984d3f3c7
#
_cell.length_a   1.000
_cell.length_b   1.000
_cell.length_c   1.000
_cell.angle_alpha   90.00
_cell.angle_beta   90.00
_cell.angle_gamma   90.00
#
_symmetry.space_group_name_H-M   'P 1'
#
loop_
_entity.id
_entity.type
_entity.pdbx_description
1 polymer ?
#
loop_
_entity_poly.entity_id
_entity_poly.type
_entity_poly.pdbx_seq_one_letter_code
_entity_poly.pdbx_strand_id
1 'polypeptide(L)'
;MQAQLALGPRYPGSPGWEAVQRYIEEHVTREGWAFEVQPFAAAGLPGRNLIARAGRGPVLVIGAHYDTRRRADRDPERPDDPVPGANDGASGVAVLLELARVLDRPRLRQEVWLVFFDAEDQGGLEGRPWILGSTHFAATLAVTPTAMILVDMVGDADPQFYYEQHSDPALREQLWRIAAELGYGSWFIPEPRWALIDDHLPFLQRGIPAVDIIDFDYPAWHTTADTLDRISLATLEAVGRVIERFVEREPDELEAS
;
A
#
# COMPACT_ATOMS: atom_id res chain seq x y z
N MET A 1 7.81 -1.34 -10.82
CA MET A 1 8.36 -2.63 -10.34
C MET A 1 9.85 -2.76 -10.67
N GLN A 2 10.24 -3.12 -11.91
CA GLN A 2 11.65 -3.37 -12.27
C GLN A 2 12.61 -2.25 -11.82
N ALA A 3 12.23 -0.98 -11.99
CA ALA A 3 13.03 0.15 -11.55
C ALA A 3 13.24 0.18 -10.02
N GLN A 4 12.22 -0.16 -9.24
CA GLN A 4 12.33 -0.21 -7.78
C GLN A 4 13.28 -1.32 -7.33
N LEU A 5 13.18 -2.51 -7.92
CA LEU A 5 14.06 -3.64 -7.58
C LEU A 5 15.51 -3.37 -7.97
N ALA A 6 15.76 -2.65 -9.08
CA ALA A 6 17.10 -2.25 -9.51
C ALA A 6 17.82 -1.31 -8.50
N LEU A 7 17.07 -0.66 -7.60
CA LEU A 7 17.64 0.15 -6.51
C LEU A 7 18.24 -0.70 -5.38
N GLY A 8 17.96 -2.00 -5.37
CA GLY A 8 18.35 -2.92 -4.31
C GLY A 8 17.38 -2.91 -3.11
N PRO A 9 17.74 -3.57 -2.01
CA PRO A 9 16.93 -3.63 -0.80
C PRO A 9 16.66 -2.23 -0.23
N ARG A 10 15.40 -1.99 0.22
CA ARG A 10 14.89 -0.66 0.58
C ARG A 10 14.61 -0.51 2.09
N TYR A 11 15.26 -1.32 2.95
CA TYR A 11 15.09 -1.19 4.39
C TYR A 11 15.66 0.14 4.92
N PRO A 12 15.10 0.72 6.00
CA PRO A 12 15.50 2.01 6.55
C PRO A 12 17.02 2.12 6.77
N GLY A 13 17.61 3.17 6.18
CA GLY A 13 19.07 3.44 6.23
C GLY A 13 19.89 2.75 5.16
N SER A 14 19.31 1.93 4.27
CA SER A 14 20.02 1.36 3.11
C SER A 14 20.17 2.36 1.96
N PRO A 15 21.13 2.18 1.04
CA PRO A 15 21.20 3.00 -0.17
C PRO A 15 19.96 2.92 -1.05
N GLY A 16 19.33 1.74 -1.14
CA GLY A 16 18.07 1.52 -1.87
C GLY A 16 16.90 2.30 -1.26
N TRP A 17 16.87 2.42 0.06
CA TRP A 17 15.87 3.21 0.79
C TRP A 17 15.92 4.70 0.43
N GLU A 18 17.11 5.29 0.35
CA GLU A 18 17.24 6.69 -0.10
C GLU A 18 16.92 6.85 -1.59
N ALA A 19 17.27 5.86 -2.40
CA ALA A 19 17.05 5.90 -3.84
C ALA A 19 15.56 5.77 -4.21
N VAL A 20 14.80 4.90 -3.52
CA VAL A 20 13.37 4.72 -3.79
C VAL A 20 12.55 5.96 -3.42
N GLN A 21 12.92 6.68 -2.37
CA GLN A 21 12.28 7.94 -2.00
C GLN A 21 12.39 8.99 -3.12
N ARG A 22 13.59 9.16 -3.68
CA ARG A 22 13.79 10.05 -4.84
C ARG A 22 13.03 9.57 -6.07
N TYR A 23 13.01 8.27 -6.32
CA TYR A 23 12.25 7.68 -7.42
C TYR A 23 10.75 7.98 -7.31
N ILE A 24 10.16 7.81 -6.11
CA ILE A 24 8.76 8.12 -5.85
C ILE A 24 8.48 9.62 -6.03
N GLU A 25 9.30 10.49 -5.41
CA GLU A 25 9.19 11.94 -5.53
C GLU A 25 9.22 12.39 -7.00
N GLU A 26 10.23 11.98 -7.76
CA GLU A 26 10.37 12.32 -9.18
C GLU A 26 9.17 11.87 -10.01
N HIS A 27 8.61 10.70 -9.67
CA HIS A 27 7.47 10.16 -10.39
C HIS A 27 6.19 10.98 -10.12
N VAL A 28 5.82 11.16 -8.86
CA VAL A 28 4.58 11.84 -8.50
C VAL A 28 4.61 13.34 -8.84
N THR A 29 5.77 14.00 -8.69
CA THR A 29 5.92 15.41 -9.06
C THR A 29 5.87 15.64 -10.57
N ARG A 30 6.42 14.72 -11.38
CA ARG A 30 6.28 14.74 -12.85
C ARG A 30 4.84 14.66 -13.28
N GLU A 31 4.03 13.86 -12.59
CA GLU A 31 2.59 13.78 -12.83
C GLU A 31 1.81 14.95 -12.22
N GLY A 32 2.50 15.94 -11.59
CA GLY A 32 1.92 17.18 -11.09
C GLY A 32 1.19 17.07 -9.76
N TRP A 33 1.50 16.06 -8.95
CA TRP A 33 1.06 15.95 -7.57
C TRP A 33 1.89 16.87 -6.66
N ALA A 34 1.27 17.48 -5.66
CA ALA A 34 2.00 18.15 -4.58
C ALA A 34 2.67 17.06 -3.71
N PHE A 35 3.94 17.26 -3.38
CA PHE A 35 4.73 16.28 -2.65
C PHE A 35 5.23 16.80 -1.32
N GLU A 36 5.21 15.99 -0.30
CA GLU A 36 5.68 16.27 1.05
C GLU A 36 6.39 15.06 1.64
N VAL A 37 7.47 15.29 2.40
CA VAL A 37 8.13 14.26 3.21
C VAL A 37 7.79 14.51 4.66
N GLN A 38 7.31 13.48 5.36
CA GLN A 38 7.06 13.50 6.79
C GLN A 38 8.13 12.66 7.51
N PRO A 39 9.20 13.29 8.04
CA PRO A 39 10.24 12.58 8.75
C PRO A 39 9.76 12.17 10.14
N PHE A 40 10.21 11.01 10.60
CA PHE A 40 10.00 10.54 11.98
C PHE A 40 11.18 9.70 12.46
N ALA A 41 11.20 9.40 13.74
CA ALA A 41 12.12 8.43 14.33
C ALA A 41 11.33 7.57 15.33
N ALA A 42 11.40 6.26 15.16
CA ALA A 42 10.70 5.31 16.03
C ALA A 42 11.52 4.02 16.19
N ALA A 43 11.49 3.43 17.38
CA ALA A 43 12.17 2.16 17.68
C ALA A 43 13.65 2.10 17.25
N GLY A 44 14.35 3.24 17.30
CA GLY A 44 15.75 3.35 16.90
C GLY A 44 16.01 3.41 15.38
N LEU A 45 14.96 3.52 14.57
CA LEU A 45 15.05 3.68 13.11
C LEU A 45 14.70 5.11 12.70
N PRO A 46 15.42 5.68 11.70
CA PRO A 46 14.92 6.82 10.96
C PRO A 46 13.78 6.36 10.04
N GLY A 47 12.77 7.22 9.85
CA GLY A 47 11.70 6.95 8.90
C GLY A 47 11.25 8.21 8.17
N ARG A 48 10.64 8.04 7.00
CA ARG A 48 10.12 9.12 6.17
C ARG A 48 8.88 8.67 5.42
N ASN A 49 7.71 9.00 5.90
CA ASN A 49 6.51 8.83 5.06
C ASN A 49 6.56 9.84 3.91
N LEU A 50 6.16 9.39 2.71
CA LEU A 50 6.11 10.23 1.52
C LEU A 50 4.64 10.43 1.16
N ILE A 51 4.24 11.66 0.89
CA ILE A 51 2.84 12.02 0.70
C ILE A 51 2.70 12.79 -0.60
N ALA A 52 1.91 12.26 -1.54
CA ALA A 52 1.54 12.96 -2.76
C ALA A 52 0.05 13.32 -2.70
N ARG A 53 -0.28 14.59 -3.00
CA ARG A 53 -1.65 15.12 -2.85
C ARG A 53 -2.16 15.74 -4.14
N ALA A 54 -3.41 15.44 -4.50
CA ALA A 54 -4.10 16.09 -5.61
C ALA A 54 -5.62 16.16 -5.36
N GLY A 55 -6.29 17.06 -6.08
CA GLY A 55 -7.74 17.27 -5.92
C GLY A 55 -8.07 18.28 -4.81
N ARG A 56 -9.35 18.34 -4.44
CA ARG A 56 -9.87 19.20 -3.37
C ARG A 56 -11.14 18.58 -2.80
N GLY A 57 -11.40 18.79 -1.52
CA GLY A 57 -12.60 18.29 -0.84
C GLY A 57 -12.29 17.39 0.33
N PRO A 58 -13.18 16.46 0.68
CA PRO A 58 -12.90 15.46 1.69
C PRO A 58 -11.66 14.63 1.35
N VAL A 59 -10.88 14.27 2.35
CA VAL A 59 -9.62 13.54 2.13
C VAL A 59 -9.88 12.04 2.01
N LEU A 60 -9.35 11.42 0.95
CA LEU A 60 -9.20 9.97 0.81
C LEU A 60 -7.72 9.63 0.84
N VAL A 61 -7.33 8.71 1.70
CA VAL A 61 -5.96 8.16 1.74
C VAL A 61 -5.91 6.85 0.98
N ILE A 62 -4.91 6.70 0.10
CA ILE A 62 -4.55 5.43 -0.53
C ILE A 62 -3.09 5.19 -0.16
N GLY A 63 -2.82 4.09 0.53
CA GLY A 63 -1.52 3.81 1.13
C GLY A 63 -0.86 2.53 0.63
N ALA A 64 0.46 2.51 0.69
CA ALA A 64 1.30 1.33 0.54
C ALA A 64 2.61 1.56 1.30
N HIS A 65 3.23 0.53 1.85
CA HIS A 65 4.58 0.68 2.36
C HIS A 65 5.61 0.58 1.22
N TYR A 66 6.76 1.23 1.37
CA TYR A 66 7.81 1.20 0.35
C TYR A 66 9.12 0.57 0.83
N ASP A 67 9.29 0.42 2.14
CA ASP A 67 10.44 -0.26 2.71
C ASP A 67 10.37 -1.77 2.47
N THR A 68 11.48 -2.44 2.64
CA THR A 68 11.55 -3.90 2.58
C THR A 68 12.19 -4.45 3.84
N ARG A 69 11.88 -5.69 4.13
CA ARG A 69 12.43 -6.39 5.28
C ARG A 69 13.95 -6.51 5.20
N ARG A 70 14.63 -6.11 6.27
CA ARG A 70 16.10 -6.12 6.35
C ARG A 70 16.68 -7.54 6.33
N ARG A 71 15.94 -8.52 6.81
CA ARG A 71 16.36 -9.93 6.90
C ARG A 71 15.22 -10.83 6.43
N ALA A 72 15.56 -11.78 5.57
CA ALA A 72 14.62 -12.78 5.07
C ALA A 72 14.41 -13.89 6.13
N ASP A 73 13.86 -13.52 7.29
CA ASP A 73 13.76 -14.37 8.47
C ASP A 73 12.86 -15.61 8.30
N ARG A 74 12.18 -15.72 7.17
CA ARG A 74 11.46 -16.95 6.75
C ARG A 74 12.18 -17.73 5.64
N ASP A 75 13.32 -17.24 5.17
CA ASP A 75 14.13 -17.96 4.18
C ASP A 75 14.92 -19.10 4.87
N PRO A 76 14.73 -20.36 4.46
CA PRO A 76 15.40 -21.48 5.11
C PRO A 76 16.90 -21.56 4.83
N GLU A 77 17.38 -20.92 3.75
CA GLU A 77 18.78 -20.99 3.32
C GLU A 77 19.54 -19.68 3.59
N ARG A 78 18.87 -18.53 3.49
CA ARG A 78 19.48 -17.20 3.58
C ARG A 78 18.72 -16.25 4.52
N PRO A 79 18.51 -16.62 5.79
CA PRO A 79 17.68 -15.85 6.73
C PRO A 79 18.28 -14.49 7.12
N ASP A 80 19.56 -14.26 6.87
CA ASP A 80 20.25 -13.00 7.18
C ASP A 80 20.34 -12.04 5.98
N ASP A 81 20.02 -12.50 4.78
CA ASP A 81 19.99 -11.67 3.58
C ASP A 81 18.75 -10.75 3.58
N PRO A 82 18.84 -9.55 2.99
CA PRO A 82 17.68 -8.69 2.87
C PRO A 82 16.69 -9.24 1.84
N VAL A 83 15.38 -8.99 2.09
CA VAL A 83 14.31 -9.33 1.16
C VAL A 83 14.36 -8.40 -0.06
N PRO A 84 14.29 -8.91 -1.30
CA PRO A 84 14.22 -8.09 -2.50
C PRO A 84 12.94 -7.24 -2.58
N GLY A 85 11.83 -7.74 -2.06
CA GLY A 85 10.58 -7.03 -1.90
C GLY A 85 9.89 -6.68 -3.22
N ALA A 86 9.70 -7.67 -4.10
CA ALA A 86 8.98 -7.46 -5.35
C ALA A 86 7.47 -7.33 -5.13
N ASN A 87 6.92 -8.21 -4.30
CA ASN A 87 5.53 -8.12 -3.88
C ASN A 87 5.41 -7.23 -2.64
N ASP A 88 6.21 -7.51 -1.64
CA ASP A 88 6.28 -6.90 -0.33
C ASP A 88 7.29 -5.72 -0.33
N GLY A 89 6.86 -4.62 -0.49
CA GLY A 89 6.18 -3.41 -0.69
C GLY A 89 6.27 -2.82 -2.11
N ALA A 90 7.04 -3.38 -3.11
CA ALA A 90 7.13 -2.71 -4.41
C ALA A 90 5.84 -2.86 -5.24
N SER A 91 4.98 -3.86 -4.99
CA SER A 91 3.72 -4.04 -5.70
C SER A 91 2.75 -2.91 -5.38
N GLY A 92 2.50 -2.63 -4.10
CA GLY A 92 1.64 -1.54 -3.67
C GLY A 92 2.14 -0.17 -4.15
N VAL A 93 3.46 0.10 -4.01
CA VAL A 93 4.08 1.31 -4.56
C VAL A 93 3.83 1.44 -6.06
N ALA A 94 3.92 0.35 -6.83
CA ALA A 94 3.68 0.38 -8.28
C ALA A 94 2.23 0.76 -8.61
N VAL A 95 1.26 0.25 -7.85
CA VAL A 95 -0.16 0.63 -7.99
C VAL A 95 -0.34 2.12 -7.70
N LEU A 96 0.21 2.64 -6.60
CA LEU A 96 0.10 4.07 -6.25
C LEU A 96 0.72 4.98 -7.32
N LEU A 97 1.89 4.60 -7.85
CA LEU A 97 2.54 5.38 -8.90
C LEU A 97 1.75 5.37 -10.21
N GLU A 98 1.10 4.26 -10.54
CA GLU A 98 0.22 4.19 -11.72
C GLU A 98 -1.07 5.00 -11.50
N LEU A 99 -1.67 4.96 -10.31
CA LEU A 99 -2.78 5.83 -9.95
C LEU A 99 -2.40 7.31 -10.06
N ALA A 100 -1.18 7.69 -9.66
CA ALA A 100 -0.70 9.06 -9.82
C ALA A 100 -0.69 9.51 -11.30
N ARG A 101 -0.44 8.58 -12.23
CA ARG A 101 -0.41 8.83 -13.67
C ARG A 101 -1.80 8.87 -14.32
N VAL A 102 -2.71 7.95 -13.91
CA VAL A 102 -3.98 7.74 -14.62
C VAL A 102 -5.14 8.57 -14.09
N LEU A 103 -5.17 8.88 -12.79
CA LEU A 103 -6.26 9.65 -12.20
C LEU A 103 -6.39 11.04 -12.85
N ASP A 104 -7.61 11.37 -13.30
CA ASP A 104 -7.95 12.68 -13.87
C ASP A 104 -8.06 13.73 -12.76
N ARG A 105 -6.92 14.25 -12.32
CA ARG A 105 -6.81 15.18 -11.18
C ARG A 105 -7.74 16.39 -11.25
N PRO A 106 -7.97 17.06 -12.42
CA PRO A 106 -8.95 18.13 -12.53
C PRO A 106 -10.39 17.71 -12.21
N ARG A 107 -10.72 16.43 -12.33
CA ARG A 107 -12.05 15.88 -12.09
C ARG A 107 -12.23 15.24 -10.72
N LEU A 108 -11.16 15.14 -9.93
CA LEU A 108 -11.26 14.60 -8.56
C LEU A 108 -12.22 15.46 -7.72
N ARG A 109 -13.18 14.80 -7.09
CA ARG A 109 -14.18 15.41 -6.19
C ARG A 109 -13.77 15.37 -4.72
N GLN A 110 -12.65 14.73 -4.46
CA GLN A 110 -12.03 14.58 -3.16
C GLN A 110 -10.54 14.90 -3.27
N GLU A 111 -9.93 15.25 -2.16
CA GLU A 111 -8.49 15.37 -2.09
C GLU A 111 -7.90 13.97 -1.88
N VAL A 112 -7.25 13.43 -2.90
CA VAL A 112 -6.60 12.12 -2.85
C VAL A 112 -5.17 12.28 -2.33
N TRP A 113 -4.84 11.55 -1.29
CA TRP A 113 -3.50 11.43 -0.74
C TRP A 113 -2.95 10.04 -1.05
N LEU A 114 -1.93 9.96 -1.89
CA LEU A 114 -1.13 8.75 -2.08
C LEU A 114 -0.02 8.78 -1.03
N VAL A 115 -0.08 7.87 -0.07
CA VAL A 115 0.84 7.84 1.06
C VAL A 115 1.71 6.59 0.98
N PHE A 116 3.02 6.80 0.92
CA PHE A 116 3.99 5.73 0.92
C PHE A 116 4.57 5.66 2.34
N PHE A 117 4.18 4.63 3.08
CA PHE A 117 4.60 4.42 4.47
C PHE A 117 6.01 3.83 4.54
N ASP A 118 6.72 4.17 5.60
CA ASP A 118 8.08 3.70 5.87
C ASP A 118 8.12 2.85 7.13
N ALA A 119 9.10 1.95 7.19
CA ALA A 119 9.35 1.11 8.36
C ALA A 119 8.12 0.32 8.82
N GLU A 120 7.32 -0.16 7.87
CA GLU A 120 6.26 -1.14 8.10
C GLU A 120 6.88 -2.48 8.46
N ASP A 121 7.79 -2.97 7.58
CA ASP A 121 8.26 -4.35 7.48
C ASP A 121 9.49 -4.64 8.34
N GLN A 122 9.74 -3.87 9.39
CA GLN A 122 10.83 -4.11 10.35
C GLN A 122 10.34 -4.76 11.65
N GLY A 123 9.04 -5.04 11.75
CA GLY A 123 8.41 -5.60 12.93
C GLY A 123 8.93 -7.00 13.30
N GLY A 124 8.98 -7.30 14.60
CA GLY A 124 9.54 -8.55 15.11
C GLY A 124 11.07 -8.62 15.09
N LEU A 125 11.74 -7.96 14.12
CA LEU A 125 13.19 -7.90 14.06
C LEU A 125 13.74 -7.10 15.23
N GLU A 126 14.61 -7.73 16.03
CA GLU A 126 15.20 -7.10 17.22
C GLU A 126 14.14 -6.55 18.21
N GLY A 127 12.94 -7.15 18.21
CA GLY A 127 11.84 -6.76 19.09
C GLY A 127 11.12 -5.46 18.68
N ARG A 128 11.29 -4.98 17.45
CA ARG A 128 10.62 -3.77 16.97
C ARG A 128 9.13 -3.99 16.74
N PRO A 129 8.31 -2.95 16.93
CA PRO A 129 6.92 -2.96 16.47
C PRO A 129 6.84 -2.95 14.94
N TRP A 130 5.71 -3.42 14.39
CA TRP A 130 5.29 -3.27 13.00
C TRP A 130 4.74 -1.87 12.73
N ILE A 131 4.55 -1.50 11.47
CA ILE A 131 3.74 -0.36 11.04
C ILE A 131 4.15 1.00 11.67
N LEU A 132 5.44 1.25 11.79
CA LEU A 132 5.92 2.45 12.48
C LEU A 132 5.53 3.73 11.73
N GLY A 133 5.61 3.73 10.39
CA GLY A 133 5.28 4.88 9.55
C GLY A 133 3.82 5.27 9.60
N SER A 134 2.92 4.33 9.40
CA SER A 134 1.48 4.59 9.45
C SER A 134 1.00 4.95 10.84
N THR A 135 1.59 4.34 11.89
CA THR A 135 1.33 4.73 13.28
C THR A 135 1.67 6.20 13.52
N HIS A 136 2.85 6.64 13.06
CA HIS A 136 3.25 8.05 13.16
C HIS A 136 2.33 8.95 12.32
N PHE A 137 2.06 8.55 11.08
CA PHE A 137 1.22 9.30 10.15
C PHE A 137 -0.18 9.50 10.72
N ALA A 138 -0.85 8.42 11.12
CA ALA A 138 -2.18 8.48 11.69
C ALA A 138 -2.22 9.34 12.96
N ALA A 139 -1.24 9.20 13.86
CA ALA A 139 -1.19 9.98 15.11
C ALA A 139 -1.07 11.50 14.87
N THR A 140 -0.46 11.91 13.76
CA THR A 140 -0.17 13.33 13.44
C THR A 140 -1.12 13.96 12.42
N LEU A 141 -2.13 13.22 11.94
CA LEU A 141 -3.14 13.75 11.02
C LEU A 141 -3.84 14.98 11.60
N ALA A 142 -3.78 16.10 10.87
CA ALA A 142 -4.48 17.34 11.19
C ALA A 142 -5.94 17.35 10.67
N VAL A 143 -6.28 16.45 9.76
CA VAL A 143 -7.61 16.27 9.19
C VAL A 143 -8.08 14.83 9.40
N THR A 144 -9.39 14.60 9.36
CA THR A 144 -9.94 13.24 9.43
C THR A 144 -10.27 12.79 8.01
N PRO A 145 -9.54 11.85 7.40
CA PRO A 145 -9.91 11.26 6.12
C PRO A 145 -11.28 10.58 6.17
N THR A 146 -11.99 10.58 5.07
CA THR A 146 -13.26 9.87 4.92
C THR A 146 -13.07 8.37 4.87
N ALA A 147 -11.93 7.93 4.30
CA ALA A 147 -11.54 6.53 4.25
C ALA A 147 -10.01 6.41 4.02
N MET A 148 -9.50 5.21 4.28
CA MET A 148 -8.15 4.78 3.91
C MET A 148 -8.20 3.43 3.21
N ILE A 149 -7.54 3.31 2.07
CA ILE A 149 -7.37 2.05 1.31
C ILE A 149 -5.89 1.72 1.33
N LEU A 150 -5.55 0.59 1.93
CA LEU A 150 -4.20 0.03 1.89
C LEU A 150 -4.09 -0.97 0.75
N VAL A 151 -2.94 -0.99 0.09
CA VAL A 151 -2.57 -2.04 -0.87
C VAL A 151 -1.22 -2.60 -0.48
N ASP A 152 -1.21 -3.84 -0.07
CA ASP A 152 -0.01 -4.58 0.30
C ASP A 152 0.01 -5.96 -0.37
N MET A 153 1.19 -6.40 -0.81
CA MET A 153 1.41 -7.66 -1.52
C MET A 153 0.37 -7.96 -2.63
N VAL A 154 0.10 -6.95 -3.47
CA VAL A 154 -0.96 -6.99 -4.50
C VAL A 154 -0.45 -7.40 -5.89
N GLY A 155 0.66 -8.11 -5.97
CA GLY A 155 1.30 -8.45 -7.23
C GLY A 155 1.41 -9.94 -7.54
N ASP A 156 0.95 -10.85 -6.68
CA ASP A 156 1.08 -12.30 -6.91
C ASP A 156 0.49 -12.73 -8.26
N ALA A 157 1.13 -13.71 -8.88
CA ALA A 157 0.70 -14.31 -10.15
C ALA A 157 -0.54 -15.21 -10.00
N ASP A 158 -0.86 -15.65 -8.78
CA ASP A 158 -2.07 -16.43 -8.43
C ASP A 158 -2.86 -15.70 -7.34
N PRO A 159 -3.50 -14.55 -7.66
CA PRO A 159 -4.05 -13.65 -6.66
C PRO A 159 -5.29 -14.21 -5.96
N GLN A 160 -5.32 -14.06 -4.63
CA GLN A 160 -6.41 -14.46 -3.75
C GLN A 160 -6.67 -13.39 -2.69
N PHE A 161 -7.34 -12.30 -3.04
CA PHE A 161 -7.70 -11.24 -2.11
C PHE A 161 -8.94 -11.63 -1.30
N TYR A 162 -8.73 -12.09 -0.08
CA TYR A 162 -9.80 -12.38 0.88
C TYR A 162 -10.15 -11.14 1.72
N TYR A 163 -11.28 -11.19 2.40
CA TYR A 163 -11.62 -10.19 3.40
C TYR A 163 -10.62 -10.24 4.58
N GLU A 164 -9.82 -9.19 4.72
CA GLU A 164 -9.09 -8.95 5.95
C GLU A 164 -10.08 -8.57 7.05
N GLN A 165 -9.96 -9.18 8.25
CA GLN A 165 -11.03 -9.20 9.24
C GLN A 165 -11.15 -7.91 10.07
N HIS A 166 -10.08 -7.11 10.19
CA HIS A 166 -10.13 -5.80 10.86
C HIS A 166 -10.70 -4.70 9.96
N SER A 167 -10.58 -4.86 8.66
CA SER A 167 -11.04 -3.90 7.64
C SER A 167 -12.50 -3.49 7.84
N ASP A 168 -12.79 -2.20 7.61
CA ASP A 168 -14.16 -1.68 7.66
C ASP A 168 -15.08 -2.46 6.72
N PRO A 169 -16.17 -3.07 7.23
CA PRO A 169 -17.00 -3.96 6.43
C PRO A 169 -17.66 -3.26 5.23
N ALA A 170 -18.14 -2.02 5.40
CA ALA A 170 -18.86 -1.32 4.34
C ALA A 170 -17.90 -0.90 3.20
N LEU A 171 -16.73 -0.38 3.55
CA LEU A 171 -15.70 -0.01 2.57
C LEU A 171 -15.17 -1.24 1.83
N ARG A 172 -14.93 -2.33 2.55
CA ARG A 172 -14.50 -3.61 1.99
C ARG A 172 -15.50 -4.18 1.01
N GLU A 173 -16.78 -4.29 1.41
CA GLU A 173 -17.85 -4.80 0.54
C GLU A 173 -18.00 -3.95 -0.73
N GLN A 174 -17.83 -2.64 -0.62
CA GLN A 174 -17.87 -1.74 -1.77
C GLN A 174 -16.75 -2.03 -2.76
N LEU A 175 -15.51 -2.21 -2.30
CA LEU A 175 -14.36 -2.50 -3.17
C LEU A 175 -14.48 -3.86 -3.85
N TRP A 176 -14.90 -4.91 -3.10
CA TRP A 176 -15.10 -6.24 -3.68
C TRP A 176 -16.24 -6.28 -4.70
N ARG A 177 -17.30 -5.49 -4.49
CA ARG A 177 -18.36 -5.34 -5.48
C ARG A 177 -17.83 -4.67 -6.75
N ILE A 178 -17.05 -3.60 -6.63
CA ILE A 178 -16.39 -2.96 -7.78
C ILE A 178 -15.52 -3.98 -8.53
N ALA A 179 -14.75 -4.77 -7.82
CA ALA A 179 -13.94 -5.81 -8.42
C ALA A 179 -14.79 -6.83 -9.21
N ALA A 180 -15.92 -7.25 -8.65
CA ALA A 180 -16.86 -8.15 -9.35
C ALA A 180 -17.47 -7.51 -10.61
N GLU A 181 -17.87 -6.23 -10.54
CA GLU A 181 -18.37 -5.46 -11.69
C GLU A 181 -17.35 -5.33 -12.82
N LEU A 182 -16.07 -5.22 -12.47
CA LEU A 182 -14.96 -5.16 -13.42
C LEU A 182 -14.51 -6.55 -13.93
N GLY A 183 -15.12 -7.64 -13.45
CA GLY A 183 -14.80 -9.00 -13.85
C GLY A 183 -13.69 -9.67 -13.05
N TYR A 184 -13.26 -9.09 -11.93
CA TYR A 184 -12.19 -9.62 -11.07
C TYR A 184 -12.73 -10.42 -9.86
N GLY A 185 -14.02 -10.75 -9.83
CA GLY A 185 -14.66 -11.43 -8.71
C GLY A 185 -14.07 -12.82 -8.35
N SER A 186 -13.35 -13.47 -9.28
CA SER A 186 -12.63 -14.71 -8.99
C SER A 186 -11.34 -14.49 -8.17
N TRP A 187 -10.80 -13.28 -8.17
CA TRP A 187 -9.59 -12.89 -7.42
C TRP A 187 -9.92 -12.18 -6.11
N PHE A 188 -11.01 -11.41 -6.10
CA PHE A 188 -11.53 -10.73 -4.91
C PHE A 188 -12.61 -11.60 -4.26
N ILE A 189 -12.19 -12.46 -3.35
CA ILE A 189 -13.02 -13.51 -2.73
C ILE A 189 -13.71 -12.94 -1.50
N PRO A 190 -15.06 -12.86 -1.47
CA PRO A 190 -15.80 -12.19 -0.38
C PRO A 190 -15.95 -13.11 0.87
N GLU A 191 -14.85 -13.66 1.33
CA GLU A 191 -14.78 -14.55 2.49
C GLU A 191 -13.74 -14.04 3.50
N PRO A 192 -14.04 -13.99 4.81
CA PRO A 192 -13.06 -13.58 5.81
C PRO A 192 -11.98 -14.65 5.98
N ARG A 193 -10.70 -14.20 5.98
CA ARG A 193 -9.59 -15.15 6.13
C ARG A 193 -8.54 -14.69 7.14
N TRP A 194 -7.92 -13.55 6.95
CA TRP A 194 -6.81 -13.06 7.76
C TRP A 194 -7.24 -11.95 8.71
N ALA A 195 -6.56 -11.83 9.85
CA ALA A 195 -6.62 -10.70 10.76
C ALA A 195 -5.17 -10.24 10.98
N LEU A 196 -4.78 -9.18 10.30
CA LEU A 196 -3.39 -8.77 10.17
C LEU A 196 -3.07 -7.51 10.97
N ILE A 197 -1.82 -7.38 11.40
CA ILE A 197 -1.28 -6.11 11.86
C ILE A 197 -0.66 -5.45 10.63
N ASP A 198 -1.32 -4.41 10.11
CA ASP A 198 -0.90 -3.72 8.90
C ASP A 198 -1.26 -2.23 8.95
N ASP A 199 -0.77 -1.44 8.00
CA ASP A 199 -0.81 0.03 7.96
C ASP A 199 -2.22 0.64 8.00
N HIS A 200 -3.28 -0.14 7.77
CA HIS A 200 -4.68 0.29 7.92
C HIS A 200 -5.12 0.39 9.40
N LEU A 201 -4.51 -0.41 10.30
CA LEU A 201 -4.94 -0.47 11.71
C LEU A 201 -4.87 0.86 12.47
N PRO A 202 -3.82 1.70 12.34
CA PRO A 202 -3.77 2.98 13.03
C PRO A 202 -4.91 3.93 12.65
N PHE A 203 -5.46 3.80 11.44
CA PHE A 203 -6.61 4.59 10.99
C PHE A 203 -7.90 4.08 11.65
N LEU A 204 -8.12 2.77 11.67
CA LEU A 204 -9.26 2.15 12.36
C LEU A 204 -9.28 2.50 13.85
N GLN A 205 -8.12 2.51 14.53
CA GLN A 205 -7.98 2.91 15.92
C GLN A 205 -8.40 4.36 16.18
N ARG A 206 -8.36 5.21 15.15
CA ARG A 206 -8.87 6.59 15.18
C ARG A 206 -10.31 6.74 14.72
N GLY A 207 -11.01 5.65 14.45
CA GLY A 207 -12.39 5.66 13.95
C GLY A 207 -12.50 6.10 12.49
N ILE A 208 -11.41 6.02 11.71
CA ILE A 208 -11.40 6.28 10.27
C ILE A 208 -11.64 4.94 9.56
N PRO A 209 -12.67 4.81 8.72
CA PRO A 209 -12.88 3.61 7.92
C PRO A 209 -11.62 3.28 7.11
N ALA A 210 -11.12 2.07 7.25
CA ALA A 210 -9.94 1.63 6.52
C ALA A 210 -10.08 0.18 6.06
N VAL A 211 -9.48 -0.14 4.92
CA VAL A 211 -9.47 -1.48 4.32
C VAL A 211 -8.06 -1.83 3.88
N ASP A 212 -7.74 -3.09 4.01
CA ASP A 212 -6.52 -3.68 3.49
C ASP A 212 -6.87 -4.61 2.32
N ILE A 213 -6.32 -4.32 1.14
CA ILE A 213 -6.33 -5.20 -0.03
C ILE A 213 -4.99 -5.90 -0.06
N ILE A 214 -4.98 -7.15 0.38
CA ILE A 214 -3.76 -7.94 0.53
C ILE A 214 -3.97 -9.39 0.08
N ASP A 215 -2.94 -9.96 -0.56
CA ASP A 215 -2.82 -11.40 -0.74
C ASP A 215 -1.76 -11.97 0.20
N PHE A 216 -2.20 -12.43 1.37
CA PHE A 216 -1.31 -12.97 2.40
C PHE A 216 -1.01 -14.46 2.23
N ASP A 217 -1.52 -15.09 1.19
CA ASP A 217 -1.20 -16.47 0.83
C ASP A 217 0.09 -16.61 0.00
N TYR A 218 0.85 -15.53 -0.15
CA TYR A 218 2.07 -15.42 -0.94
C TYR A 218 3.23 -16.26 -0.37
N PRO A 219 3.68 -17.35 -1.06
CA PRO A 219 4.66 -18.27 -0.49
C PRO A 219 6.07 -17.70 -0.33
N ALA A 220 6.41 -16.62 -1.04
CA ALA A 220 7.72 -16.00 -0.98
C ALA A 220 7.82 -14.88 0.06
N TRP A 221 6.76 -14.65 0.84
CA TRP A 221 6.73 -13.65 1.90
C TRP A 221 7.90 -13.80 2.88
N HIS A 222 8.62 -12.69 3.09
CA HIS A 222 9.80 -12.60 3.96
C HIS A 222 10.95 -13.56 3.58
N THR A 223 11.05 -13.90 2.30
CA THR A 223 12.16 -14.71 1.77
C THR A 223 12.92 -13.97 0.68
N THR A 224 14.12 -14.44 0.37
CA THR A 224 14.91 -13.93 -0.78
C THR A 224 14.31 -14.32 -2.13
N ALA A 225 13.23 -15.12 -2.14
CA ALA A 225 12.49 -15.51 -3.33
C ALA A 225 11.36 -14.53 -3.71
N ASP A 226 11.17 -13.44 -2.95
CA ASP A 226 10.26 -12.35 -3.34
C ASP A 226 10.87 -11.50 -4.46
N THR A 227 10.74 -12.00 -5.68
CA THR A 227 11.40 -11.50 -6.88
C THR A 227 10.42 -11.24 -8.02
N LEU A 228 10.86 -10.49 -9.02
CA LEU A 228 10.01 -9.98 -10.12
C LEU A 228 9.31 -11.08 -10.95
N ASP A 229 9.90 -12.27 -11.05
CA ASP A 229 9.34 -13.41 -11.78
C ASP A 229 8.08 -14.00 -11.15
N ARG A 230 7.76 -13.63 -9.90
CA ARG A 230 6.53 -14.01 -9.20
C ARG A 230 5.40 -13.00 -9.36
N ILE A 231 5.66 -11.88 -10.03
CA ILE A 231 4.72 -10.77 -10.14
C ILE A 231 3.95 -10.83 -11.45
N SER A 232 2.64 -10.65 -11.36
CA SER A 232 1.71 -10.51 -12.47
C SER A 232 1.32 -9.06 -12.70
N LEU A 233 1.53 -8.56 -13.90
CA LEU A 233 1.04 -7.23 -14.29
C LEU A 233 -0.49 -7.17 -14.33
N ALA A 234 -1.14 -8.28 -14.66
CA ALA A 234 -2.61 -8.36 -14.69
C ALA A 234 -3.21 -8.21 -13.29
N THR A 235 -2.53 -8.74 -12.27
CA THR A 235 -2.96 -8.58 -10.86
C THR A 235 -2.83 -7.13 -10.42
N LEU A 236 -1.68 -6.49 -10.69
CA LEU A 236 -1.46 -5.07 -10.39
C LEU A 236 -2.49 -4.18 -11.11
N GLU A 237 -2.78 -4.48 -12.39
CA GLU A 237 -3.80 -3.76 -13.17
C GLU A 237 -5.18 -3.91 -12.53
N ALA A 238 -5.57 -5.11 -12.13
CA ALA A 238 -6.87 -5.36 -11.52
C ALA A 238 -7.06 -4.54 -10.24
N VAL A 239 -6.07 -4.55 -9.34
CA VAL A 239 -6.11 -3.74 -8.11
C VAL A 239 -6.16 -2.25 -8.41
N GLY A 240 -5.30 -1.77 -9.32
CA GLY A 240 -5.31 -0.37 -9.77
C GLY A 240 -6.66 0.07 -10.33
N ARG A 241 -7.29 -0.76 -11.19
CA ARG A 241 -8.62 -0.51 -11.77
C ARG A 241 -9.73 -0.45 -10.74
N VAL A 242 -9.69 -1.32 -9.72
CA VAL A 242 -10.68 -1.30 -8.63
C VAL A 242 -10.59 0.01 -7.86
N ILE A 243 -9.37 0.47 -7.54
CA ILE A 243 -9.18 1.72 -6.80
C ILE A 243 -9.50 2.93 -7.68
N GLU A 244 -9.06 2.97 -8.94
CA GLU A 244 -9.41 4.02 -9.91
C GLU A 244 -10.94 4.19 -9.99
N ARG A 245 -11.67 3.08 -10.21
CA ARG A 245 -13.14 3.08 -10.27
C ARG A 245 -13.78 3.56 -8.97
N PHE A 246 -13.21 3.19 -7.81
CA PHE A 246 -13.67 3.67 -6.51
C PHE A 246 -13.51 5.19 -6.37
N VAL A 247 -12.35 5.73 -6.76
CA VAL A 247 -12.03 7.17 -6.69
C VAL A 247 -12.91 8.00 -7.62
N GLU A 248 -13.22 7.48 -8.81
CA GLU A 248 -13.92 8.19 -9.88
C GLU A 248 -15.46 8.04 -9.85
N ARG A 249 -16.00 7.22 -8.93
CA ARG A 249 -17.47 7.03 -8.81
C ARG A 249 -18.18 8.33 -8.48
N GLU A 250 -19.34 8.51 -9.10
CA GLU A 250 -20.29 9.56 -8.74
C GLU A 250 -20.95 9.23 -7.37
N PRO A 251 -21.21 10.26 -6.52
CA PRO A 251 -21.86 10.05 -5.22
C PRO A 251 -23.19 9.31 -5.31
N ASP A 252 -23.96 9.55 -6.36
CA ASP A 252 -25.28 8.92 -6.58
C ASP A 252 -25.19 7.41 -6.86
N GLU A 253 -24.03 6.91 -7.30
CA GLU A 253 -23.77 5.48 -7.50
C GLU A 253 -23.47 4.76 -6.16
N LEU A 254 -23.18 5.52 -5.10
CA LEU A 254 -22.90 4.99 -3.77
C LEU A 254 -24.17 4.73 -2.94
N GLU A 255 -25.26 5.48 -3.20
CA GLU A 255 -26.53 5.36 -2.47
C GLU A 255 -27.51 4.37 -3.11
N ALA A 256 -27.29 3.97 -4.36
CA ALA A 256 -28.20 3.12 -5.14
C ALA A 256 -27.93 1.61 -5.01
N SER A 257 -27.11 1.19 -4.04
CA SER A 257 -26.61 -0.19 -3.97
C SER A 257 -26.94 -0.87 -2.66
#